data_1a959ec4e8670f2745063ad9d6929868
#
_entry.id   1a959ec4e8670f2745063ad9d6929868
#
_cell.length_a   1.000
_cell.length_b   1.000
_cell.length_c   1.000
_cell.angle_alpha   90.00
_cell.angle_beta   90.00
_cell.angle_gamma   90.00
#
_symmetry.space_group_name_H-M   'P 1'
#
loop_
_entity.id
_entity.type
_entity.pdbx_description
1 polymer ?
#
loop_
_entity_poly.entity_id
_entity_poly.type
_entity_poly.pdbx_seq_one_letter_code
_entity_poly.pdbx_strand_id
1 'polypeptide(L)'
;MSKFRTIFITIFQGVEAKNILRTDIFKELISHADIRIVFFVRTREKEDFYQKQFGHPRVFYEVVSRIDQGFWQSFFGSLKFKLINTATIDWRRRLAFEIHKSRFRFCVGWLLNRLLAHRFVRKICRSLDMLLVKDSTFAVFFDKYRPAAVISAHPFDDIEASLLKEAKRRKIKTFGLANSWDKITGRCALRVLPDKLIVYNDLVKKDAIDYVDFPNGDIFVGGVPHYDQHINQPKLSRSSFLEHIGGDP
;
A
#
# COMPACT_ATOMS: atom_id res chain seq x y z
N MET A 1 -4.10 -31.05 -7.00
CA MET A 1 -3.27 -29.84 -6.80
C MET A 1 -3.72 -28.77 -7.78
N SER A 2 -3.87 -27.52 -7.35
CA SER A 2 -4.25 -26.44 -8.27
C SER A 2 -3.19 -26.26 -9.34
N LYS A 3 -3.59 -26.19 -10.61
CA LYS A 3 -2.69 -25.97 -11.75
C LYS A 3 -2.03 -24.58 -11.70
N PHE A 4 -2.60 -23.65 -10.91
CA PHE A 4 -2.19 -22.25 -10.84
C PHE A 4 -1.67 -21.86 -9.47
N ARG A 5 -0.64 -21.01 -9.45
CA ARG A 5 -0.19 -20.24 -8.29
C ARG A 5 -0.97 -18.93 -8.27
N THR A 6 -1.87 -18.77 -7.32
CA THR A 6 -2.68 -17.56 -7.20
C THR A 6 -1.91 -16.46 -6.45
N ILE A 7 -1.93 -15.24 -6.97
CA ILE A 7 -1.36 -14.04 -6.33
C ILE A 7 -2.49 -13.06 -6.06
N PHE A 8 -2.57 -12.56 -4.84
CA PHE A 8 -3.47 -11.48 -4.44
C PHE A 8 -2.77 -10.13 -4.60
N ILE A 9 -3.43 -9.18 -5.20
CA ILE A 9 -2.89 -7.83 -5.40
C ILE A 9 -3.98 -6.79 -5.09
N THR A 10 -3.66 -5.78 -4.29
CA THR A 10 -4.58 -4.68 -3.99
C THR A 10 -4.43 -3.55 -4.99
N ILE A 11 -5.56 -2.99 -5.45
CA ILE A 11 -5.63 -1.78 -6.30
C ILE A 11 -6.81 -0.91 -5.86
N PHE A 12 -6.81 -0.52 -4.58
CA PHE A 12 -7.90 0.25 -3.98
C PHE A 12 -7.93 1.71 -4.43
N GLN A 13 -6.78 2.25 -4.86
CA GLN A 13 -6.61 3.63 -5.32
C GLN A 13 -6.11 3.67 -6.78
N GLY A 14 -6.36 4.79 -7.48
CA GLY A 14 -5.93 4.94 -8.87
C GLY A 14 -4.42 4.92 -9.07
N VAL A 15 -3.65 5.39 -8.09
CA VAL A 15 -2.18 5.34 -8.11
C VAL A 15 -1.67 3.91 -8.13
N GLU A 16 -2.28 3.02 -7.35
CA GLU A 16 -1.92 1.60 -7.28
C GLU A 16 -2.19 0.92 -8.63
N ALA A 17 -3.37 1.16 -9.21
CA ALA A 17 -3.71 0.66 -10.54
C ALA A 17 -2.75 1.19 -11.62
N LYS A 18 -2.35 2.48 -11.54
CA LYS A 18 -1.38 3.08 -12.47
C LYS A 18 -0.02 2.40 -12.35
N ASN A 19 0.45 2.13 -11.14
CA ASN A 19 1.75 1.52 -10.89
C ASN A 19 1.82 0.03 -11.24
N ILE A 20 0.69 -0.68 -11.25
CA ILE A 20 0.65 -2.13 -11.48
C ILE A 20 0.05 -2.48 -12.83
N LEU A 21 -1.20 -2.06 -13.12
CA LEU A 21 -1.92 -2.48 -14.31
C LEU A 21 -1.41 -1.86 -15.60
N ARG A 22 -0.89 -0.64 -15.54
CA ARG A 22 -0.42 0.12 -16.73
C ARG A 22 1.08 0.07 -16.94
N THR A 23 1.76 -0.88 -16.31
CA THR A 23 3.21 -1.04 -16.36
C THR A 23 3.59 -2.44 -16.81
N ASP A 24 4.86 -2.68 -16.99
CA ASP A 24 5.38 -3.99 -17.36
C ASP A 24 5.21 -5.01 -16.25
N ILE A 25 4.91 -4.58 -14.98
CA ILE A 25 4.58 -5.50 -13.89
C ILE A 25 3.38 -6.39 -14.25
N PHE A 26 2.30 -5.80 -14.76
CA PHE A 26 1.10 -6.58 -15.13
C PHE A 26 1.39 -7.49 -16.33
N LYS A 27 2.09 -6.99 -17.34
CA LYS A 27 2.47 -7.78 -18.52
C LYS A 27 3.32 -8.99 -18.13
N GLU A 28 4.31 -8.77 -17.27
CA GLU A 28 5.17 -9.83 -16.76
C GLU A 28 4.38 -10.88 -16.00
N LEU A 29 3.51 -10.46 -15.08
CA LEU A 29 2.68 -11.38 -14.30
C LEU A 29 1.77 -12.25 -15.18
N ILE A 30 1.18 -11.72 -16.24
CA ILE A 30 0.32 -12.49 -17.15
C ILE A 30 1.09 -13.31 -18.17
N SER A 31 2.37 -13.01 -18.44
CA SER A 31 3.22 -13.82 -19.32
C SER A 31 3.44 -15.23 -18.76
N HIS A 32 3.46 -15.37 -17.42
CA HIS A 32 3.61 -16.65 -16.73
C HIS A 32 2.31 -17.45 -16.75
N ALA A 33 2.27 -18.55 -17.52
CA ALA A 33 1.06 -19.35 -17.76
C ALA A 33 0.50 -20.04 -16.50
N ASP A 34 1.32 -20.23 -15.47
CA ASP A 34 0.96 -20.86 -14.19
C ASP A 34 0.50 -19.86 -13.11
N ILE A 35 0.49 -18.54 -13.42
CA ILE A 35 0.04 -17.50 -12.50
C ILE A 35 -1.43 -17.16 -12.75
N ARG A 36 -2.20 -17.11 -11.66
CA ARG A 36 -3.54 -16.54 -11.55
C ARG A 36 -3.48 -15.31 -10.67
N ILE A 37 -4.15 -14.23 -11.05
CA ILE A 37 -4.15 -12.98 -10.30
C ILE A 37 -5.56 -12.70 -9.79
N VAL A 38 -5.69 -12.30 -8.53
CA VAL A 38 -6.93 -11.78 -7.95
C VAL A 38 -6.65 -10.36 -7.48
N PHE A 39 -7.25 -9.39 -8.13
CA PHE A 39 -7.20 -7.99 -7.75
C PHE A 39 -8.33 -7.65 -6.78
N PHE A 40 -7.98 -6.94 -5.70
CA PHE A 40 -8.97 -6.36 -4.79
C PHE A 40 -9.21 -4.90 -5.10
N VAL A 41 -10.47 -4.54 -5.27
CA VAL A 41 -10.95 -3.19 -5.60
C VAL A 41 -11.97 -2.70 -4.57
N ARG A 42 -12.24 -1.38 -4.53
CA ARG A 42 -13.17 -0.79 -3.54
C ARG A 42 -14.63 -0.86 -3.95
N THR A 43 -14.93 -0.79 -5.23
CA THR A 43 -16.29 -0.65 -5.73
C THR A 43 -16.51 -1.50 -6.99
N ARG A 44 -17.77 -1.82 -7.26
CA ARG A 44 -18.16 -2.53 -8.48
C ARG A 44 -17.85 -1.73 -9.75
N GLU A 45 -18.00 -0.43 -9.72
CA GLU A 45 -17.65 0.43 -10.85
C GLU A 45 -16.17 0.29 -11.25
N LYS A 46 -15.27 0.17 -10.24
CA LYS A 46 -13.85 -0.08 -10.48
C LYS A 46 -13.59 -1.49 -10.98
N GLU A 47 -14.31 -2.48 -10.47
CA GLU A 47 -14.27 -3.84 -10.95
C GLU A 47 -14.61 -3.88 -12.44
N ASP A 48 -15.77 -3.35 -12.85
CA ASP A 48 -16.24 -3.30 -14.23
C ASP A 48 -15.25 -2.55 -15.14
N PHE A 49 -14.74 -1.41 -14.67
CA PHE A 49 -13.78 -0.61 -15.40
C PHE A 49 -12.47 -1.35 -15.68
N TYR A 50 -11.90 -1.99 -14.64
CA TYR A 50 -10.63 -2.71 -14.81
C TYR A 50 -10.82 -4.04 -15.52
N GLN A 51 -11.95 -4.74 -15.33
CA GLN A 51 -12.28 -5.92 -16.07
C GLN A 51 -12.38 -5.65 -17.57
N LYS A 52 -12.98 -4.52 -17.95
CA LYS A 52 -13.09 -4.10 -19.35
C LYS A 52 -11.74 -3.74 -19.98
N GLN A 53 -10.85 -3.10 -19.23
CA GLN A 53 -9.55 -2.64 -19.75
C GLN A 53 -8.43 -3.68 -19.66
N PHE A 54 -8.42 -4.51 -18.60
CA PHE A 54 -7.35 -5.44 -18.27
C PHE A 54 -7.86 -6.86 -18.04
N GLY A 55 -9.01 -7.19 -18.65
CA GLY A 55 -9.60 -8.53 -18.55
C GLY A 55 -8.72 -9.59 -19.19
N HIS A 56 -8.50 -10.69 -18.47
CA HIS A 56 -7.76 -11.84 -18.95
C HIS A 56 -8.32 -13.12 -18.30
N PRO A 57 -8.30 -14.30 -18.95
CA PRO A 57 -8.91 -15.53 -18.38
C PRO A 57 -8.36 -15.97 -17.02
N ARG A 58 -7.17 -15.50 -16.63
CA ARG A 58 -6.51 -15.80 -15.36
C ARG A 58 -6.52 -14.62 -14.38
N VAL A 59 -7.24 -13.54 -14.69
CA VAL A 59 -7.35 -12.34 -13.85
C VAL A 59 -8.78 -12.25 -13.33
N PHE A 60 -8.91 -12.11 -12.02
CA PHE A 60 -10.17 -11.99 -11.31
C PHE A 60 -10.16 -10.70 -10.50
N TYR A 61 -11.33 -10.12 -10.31
CA TYR A 61 -11.52 -8.93 -9.48
C TYR A 61 -12.48 -9.27 -8.36
N GLU A 62 -12.18 -8.82 -7.14
CA GLU A 62 -13.02 -8.99 -5.96
C GLU A 62 -13.23 -7.65 -5.28
N VAL A 63 -14.47 -7.35 -4.91
CA VAL A 63 -14.83 -6.07 -4.29
C VAL A 63 -14.77 -6.19 -2.78
N VAL A 64 -13.94 -5.35 -2.17
CA VAL A 64 -13.85 -5.20 -0.71
C VAL A 64 -13.99 -3.72 -0.36
N SER A 65 -15.21 -3.30 -0.03
CA SER A 65 -15.51 -1.89 0.25
C SER A 65 -15.06 -1.47 1.64
N ARG A 66 -15.19 -2.34 2.64
CA ARG A 66 -14.93 -2.06 4.05
C ARG A 66 -14.30 -3.26 4.75
N ILE A 67 -13.69 -3.00 5.89
CA ILE A 67 -13.22 -4.00 6.86
C ILE A 67 -14.06 -3.89 8.13
N ASP A 68 -14.04 -4.92 8.95
CA ASP A 68 -14.70 -4.89 10.26
C ASP A 68 -14.11 -3.79 11.15
N GLN A 69 -14.98 -2.91 11.66
CA GLN A 69 -14.62 -1.74 12.48
C GLN A 69 -14.82 -2.04 13.98
N GLY A 70 -14.12 -3.06 14.49
CA GLY A 70 -14.12 -3.33 15.93
C GLY A 70 -13.29 -2.30 16.70
N PHE A 71 -13.45 -2.30 18.05
CA PHE A 71 -12.74 -1.39 18.95
C PHE A 71 -11.21 -1.39 18.71
N TRP A 72 -10.59 -2.56 18.69
CA TRP A 72 -9.14 -2.70 18.48
C TRP A 72 -8.70 -2.26 17.09
N GLN A 73 -9.52 -2.50 16.08
CA GLN A 73 -9.25 -2.02 14.71
C GLN A 73 -9.18 -0.49 14.67
N SER A 74 -10.14 0.18 15.29
CA SER A 74 -10.20 1.65 15.38
C SER A 74 -9.07 2.21 16.26
N PHE A 75 -8.78 1.54 17.38
CA PHE A 75 -7.70 1.93 18.30
C PHE A 75 -6.34 1.93 17.59
N PHE A 76 -5.93 0.80 17.00
CA PHE A 76 -4.64 0.71 16.29
C PHE A 76 -4.62 1.52 15.01
N GLY A 77 -5.77 1.67 14.33
CA GLY A 77 -5.94 2.58 13.18
C GLY A 77 -5.63 4.04 13.53
N SER A 78 -6.00 4.47 14.76
CA SER A 78 -5.69 5.80 15.27
C SER A 78 -4.27 5.91 15.85
N LEU A 79 -3.81 4.87 16.56
CA LEU A 79 -2.51 4.85 17.23
C LEU A 79 -1.35 4.92 16.23
N LYS A 80 -1.46 4.30 15.06
CA LYS A 80 -0.39 4.28 14.04
C LYS A 80 0.15 5.69 13.68
N PHE A 81 -0.68 6.73 13.79
CA PHE A 81 -0.29 8.12 13.53
C PHE A 81 0.55 8.75 14.66
N LYS A 82 0.62 8.11 15.83
CA LYS A 82 1.43 8.55 16.98
C LYS A 82 2.76 7.81 17.08
N LEU A 83 2.93 6.74 16.31
CA LEU A 83 4.09 5.86 16.37
C LEU A 83 5.26 6.29 15.46
N ILE A 84 5.10 7.38 14.72
CA ILE A 84 6.13 7.92 13.83
C ILE A 84 6.37 9.39 14.17
N ASN A 85 7.65 9.80 14.18
CA ASN A 85 8.06 11.18 14.45
C ASN A 85 9.06 11.63 13.37
N THR A 86 8.60 12.49 12.47
CA THR A 86 9.36 13.06 11.35
C THR A 86 9.11 14.57 11.26
N ALA A 87 9.96 15.28 10.55
CA ALA A 87 9.76 16.71 10.26
C ALA A 87 8.39 16.98 9.58
N THR A 88 7.97 16.09 8.67
CA THR A 88 6.67 16.19 7.99
C THR A 88 5.50 16.04 8.96
N ILE A 89 5.59 15.13 9.94
CA ILE A 89 4.57 14.96 10.98
C ILE A 89 4.52 16.19 11.89
N ASP A 90 5.68 16.75 12.26
CA ASP A 90 5.73 17.97 13.06
C ASP A 90 5.14 19.16 12.31
N TRP A 91 5.47 19.32 11.03
CA TRP A 91 4.87 20.35 10.18
C TRP A 91 3.35 20.21 10.06
N ARG A 92 2.83 19.02 9.80
CA ARG A 92 1.39 18.75 9.76
C ARG A 92 0.69 19.06 11.09
N ARG A 93 1.35 18.82 12.21
CA ARG A 93 0.83 19.16 13.54
C ARG A 93 0.76 20.68 13.74
N ARG A 94 1.77 21.42 13.27
CA ARG A 94 1.75 22.91 13.29
C ARG A 94 0.61 23.45 12.42
N LEU A 95 0.45 22.94 11.22
CA LEU A 95 -0.65 23.30 10.33
C LEU A 95 -2.03 23.03 10.99
N ALA A 96 -2.21 21.85 11.58
CA ALA A 96 -3.43 21.52 12.32
C ALA A 96 -3.66 22.47 13.53
N PHE A 97 -2.59 22.94 14.19
CA PHE A 97 -2.71 23.94 15.23
C PHE A 97 -3.16 25.29 14.69
N GLU A 98 -2.64 25.73 13.56
CA GLU A 98 -3.06 26.98 12.92
C GLU A 98 -4.53 26.98 12.53
N ILE A 99 -5.07 25.82 12.11
CA ILE A 99 -6.48 25.64 11.73
C ILE A 99 -7.36 25.59 12.99
N HIS A 100 -7.01 24.76 13.96
CA HIS A 100 -7.88 24.46 15.12
C HIS A 100 -7.61 25.31 16.34
N LYS A 101 -6.48 26.05 16.41
CA LYS A 101 -6.02 26.92 17.51
C LYS A 101 -6.01 26.25 18.90
N SER A 102 -5.99 24.91 18.98
CA SER A 102 -6.05 24.16 20.23
C SER A 102 -4.63 23.82 20.74
N ARG A 103 -4.15 24.60 21.70
CA ARG A 103 -2.84 24.36 22.38
C ARG A 103 -2.81 22.99 23.07
N PHE A 104 -3.88 22.59 23.74
CA PHE A 104 -3.96 21.29 24.40
C PHE A 104 -3.75 20.14 23.41
N ARG A 105 -4.50 20.12 22.31
CA ARG A 105 -4.36 19.09 21.27
C ARG A 105 -2.96 19.05 20.66
N PHE A 106 -2.34 20.23 20.47
CA PHE A 106 -0.98 20.33 19.96
C PHE A 106 0.02 19.71 20.94
N CYS A 107 -0.01 20.13 22.23
CA CYS A 107 0.94 19.65 23.25
C CYS A 107 0.78 18.14 23.50
N VAL A 108 -0.46 17.64 23.65
CA VAL A 108 -0.71 16.22 23.82
C VAL A 108 -0.24 15.43 22.61
N GLY A 109 -0.54 15.89 21.41
CA GLY A 109 -0.09 15.23 20.17
C GLY A 109 1.43 15.20 20.04
N TRP A 110 2.12 16.27 20.42
CA TRP A 110 3.58 16.35 20.44
C TRP A 110 4.19 15.39 21.46
N LEU A 111 3.67 15.41 22.70
CA LEU A 111 4.15 14.55 23.77
C LEU A 111 3.97 13.07 23.43
N LEU A 112 2.78 12.69 22.95
CA LEU A 112 2.50 11.30 22.56
C LEU A 112 3.44 10.83 21.45
N ASN A 113 3.71 11.66 20.44
CA ASN A 113 4.69 11.27 19.41
C ASN A 113 6.09 11.07 20.00
N ARG A 114 6.55 11.97 20.89
CA ARG A 114 7.87 11.84 21.51
C ARG A 114 8.00 10.58 22.37
N LEU A 115 6.92 10.22 23.09
CA LEU A 115 6.90 9.03 23.96
C LEU A 115 6.69 7.73 23.22
N LEU A 116 5.93 7.73 22.12
CA LEU A 116 5.48 6.49 21.46
C LEU A 116 6.24 6.17 20.16
N ALA A 117 6.90 7.14 19.53
CA ALA A 117 7.57 6.95 18.23
C ALA A 117 8.95 6.26 18.38
N HIS A 118 9.03 5.21 19.17
CA HIS A 118 10.24 4.42 19.37
C HIS A 118 10.09 3.03 18.74
N ARG A 119 11.19 2.49 18.24
CA ARG A 119 11.24 1.16 17.60
C ARG A 119 10.63 0.06 18.48
N PHE A 120 10.95 0.07 19.75
CA PHE A 120 10.42 -0.92 20.71
C PHE A 120 8.90 -0.82 20.86
N VAL A 121 8.36 0.40 21.01
CA VAL A 121 6.92 0.64 21.10
C VAL A 121 6.21 0.20 19.83
N ARG A 122 6.75 0.54 18.65
CA ARG A 122 6.19 0.09 17.37
C ARG A 122 6.14 -1.43 17.27
N LYS A 123 7.20 -2.13 17.71
CA LYS A 123 7.25 -3.60 17.73
C LYS A 123 6.16 -4.20 18.62
N ILE A 124 6.01 -3.69 19.85
CA ILE A 124 4.94 -4.12 20.78
C ILE A 124 3.57 -3.85 20.16
N CYS A 125 3.33 -2.64 19.65
CA CYS A 125 2.06 -2.28 19.04
C CYS A 125 1.69 -3.20 17.88
N ARG A 126 2.65 -3.56 17.01
CA ARG A 126 2.40 -4.53 15.91
C ARG A 126 2.04 -5.91 16.42
N SER A 127 2.70 -6.39 17.48
CA SER A 127 2.40 -7.70 18.07
C SER A 127 1.02 -7.72 18.70
N LEU A 128 0.67 -6.68 19.46
CA LEU A 128 -0.66 -6.55 20.08
C LEU A 128 -1.76 -6.35 19.02
N ASP A 129 -1.51 -5.56 17.98
CA ASP A 129 -2.43 -5.38 16.87
C ASP A 129 -2.72 -6.70 16.13
N MET A 130 -1.67 -7.51 15.88
CA MET A 130 -1.82 -8.83 15.29
C MET A 130 -2.65 -9.79 16.17
N LEU A 131 -2.49 -9.71 17.47
CA LEU A 131 -3.16 -10.58 18.44
C LEU A 131 -4.62 -10.17 18.70
N LEU A 132 -4.86 -8.86 18.90
CA LEU A 132 -6.14 -8.35 19.38
C LEU A 132 -7.14 -8.03 18.26
N VAL A 133 -6.64 -7.63 17.08
CA VAL A 133 -7.52 -7.34 15.95
C VAL A 133 -7.89 -8.63 15.24
N LYS A 134 -9.14 -9.05 15.42
CA LYS A 134 -9.74 -10.20 14.75
C LYS A 134 -10.64 -9.70 13.62
N ASP A 135 -10.08 -9.59 12.43
CA ASP A 135 -10.81 -9.20 11.22
C ASP A 135 -10.80 -10.39 10.24
N SER A 136 -11.96 -10.81 9.82
CA SER A 136 -12.18 -11.95 8.92
C SER A 136 -12.57 -11.54 7.51
N THR A 137 -12.56 -10.24 7.20
CA THR A 137 -13.00 -9.70 5.90
C THR A 137 -12.38 -10.44 4.71
N PHE A 138 -11.11 -10.78 4.80
CA PHE A 138 -10.41 -11.45 3.70
C PHE A 138 -10.44 -12.99 3.78
N ALA A 139 -10.85 -13.59 4.90
CA ALA A 139 -10.76 -15.04 5.13
C ALA A 139 -11.43 -15.85 4.02
N VAL A 140 -12.63 -15.43 3.58
CA VAL A 140 -13.40 -16.09 2.51
C VAL A 140 -12.63 -16.15 1.19
N PHE A 141 -11.88 -15.11 0.85
CA PHE A 141 -11.09 -15.10 -0.38
C PHE A 141 -9.87 -16.01 -0.29
N PHE A 142 -9.20 -16.04 0.90
CA PHE A 142 -8.10 -16.96 1.13
C PHE A 142 -8.54 -18.42 1.02
N ASP A 143 -9.72 -18.75 1.54
CA ASP A 143 -10.29 -20.11 1.44
C ASP A 143 -10.67 -20.46 0.00
N LYS A 144 -11.26 -19.50 -0.72
CA LYS A 144 -11.69 -19.64 -2.13
C LYS A 144 -10.51 -19.83 -3.08
N TYR A 145 -9.49 -19.00 -2.96
CA TYR A 145 -8.42 -18.89 -3.97
C TYR A 145 -7.10 -19.52 -3.56
N ARG A 146 -6.85 -19.73 -2.25
CA ARG A 146 -5.63 -20.31 -1.68
C ARG A 146 -4.36 -19.67 -2.25
N PRO A 147 -4.15 -18.37 -2.03
CA PRO A 147 -3.05 -17.63 -2.65
C PRO A 147 -1.68 -18.15 -2.19
N ALA A 148 -0.71 -18.14 -3.09
CA ALA A 148 0.69 -18.43 -2.80
C ALA A 148 1.45 -17.19 -2.32
N ALA A 149 0.98 -15.99 -2.71
CA ALA A 149 1.57 -14.72 -2.31
C ALA A 149 0.53 -13.61 -2.29
N VAL A 150 0.82 -12.55 -1.51
CA VAL A 150 0.02 -11.33 -1.40
C VAL A 150 0.90 -10.11 -1.66
N ILE A 151 0.48 -9.24 -2.56
CA ILE A 151 1.09 -7.95 -2.85
C ILE A 151 0.15 -6.85 -2.37
N SER A 152 0.57 -6.14 -1.32
CA SER A 152 -0.10 -4.94 -0.83
C SER A 152 0.47 -3.73 -1.53
N ALA A 153 -0.31 -3.06 -2.36
CA ALA A 153 0.15 -1.91 -3.14
C ALA A 153 0.20 -0.62 -2.33
N HIS A 154 -0.37 -0.61 -1.11
CA HIS A 154 -0.33 0.53 -0.19
C HIS A 154 -0.42 0.10 1.29
N PRO A 155 0.62 -0.52 1.86
CA PRO A 155 0.56 -1.18 3.18
C PRO A 155 0.28 -0.24 4.38
N PHE A 156 0.11 1.06 4.15
CA PHE A 156 -0.22 2.06 5.19
C PHE A 156 -1.71 2.16 5.50
N ASP A 157 -2.60 1.67 4.62
CA ASP A 157 -4.05 1.69 4.83
C ASP A 157 -4.53 0.51 5.68
N ASP A 158 -5.61 0.72 6.44
CA ASP A 158 -6.12 -0.26 7.38
C ASP A 158 -6.68 -1.52 6.69
N ILE A 159 -7.26 -1.36 5.51
CA ILE A 159 -7.74 -2.50 4.73
C ILE A 159 -6.58 -3.36 4.22
N GLU A 160 -5.48 -2.74 3.81
CA GLU A 160 -4.26 -3.43 3.40
C GLU A 160 -3.61 -4.14 4.59
N ALA A 161 -3.59 -3.49 5.76
CA ALA A 161 -3.13 -4.10 7.00
C ALA A 161 -3.95 -5.34 7.38
N SER A 162 -5.27 -5.31 7.15
CA SER A 162 -6.16 -6.45 7.35
C SER A 162 -5.82 -7.62 6.44
N LEU A 163 -5.63 -7.37 5.14
CA LEU A 163 -5.19 -8.38 4.18
C LEU A 163 -3.84 -8.99 4.57
N LEU A 164 -2.86 -8.14 4.93
CA LEU A 164 -1.53 -8.60 5.34
C LEU A 164 -1.58 -9.44 6.63
N LYS A 165 -2.43 -9.07 7.60
CA LYS A 165 -2.62 -9.86 8.83
C LYS A 165 -3.15 -11.25 8.51
N GLU A 166 -4.16 -11.35 7.66
CA GLU A 166 -4.72 -12.65 7.26
C GLU A 166 -3.68 -13.50 6.54
N ALA A 167 -2.90 -12.91 5.62
CA ALA A 167 -1.80 -13.61 4.96
C ALA A 167 -0.75 -14.13 5.95
N LYS A 168 -0.34 -13.30 6.93
CA LYS A 168 0.62 -13.67 7.97
C LYS A 168 0.11 -14.81 8.86
N ARG A 169 -1.16 -14.78 9.27
CA ARG A 169 -1.78 -15.86 10.04
C ARG A 169 -1.73 -17.20 9.30
N ARG A 170 -1.89 -17.15 7.98
CA ARG A 170 -1.82 -18.33 7.10
C ARG A 170 -0.41 -18.66 6.62
N LYS A 171 0.61 -17.95 7.08
CA LYS A 171 2.03 -18.12 6.69
C LYS A 171 2.26 -17.96 5.18
N ILE A 172 1.47 -17.12 4.53
CA ILE A 172 1.59 -16.80 3.11
C ILE A 172 2.56 -15.64 2.95
N LYS A 173 3.43 -15.72 1.94
CA LYS A 173 4.42 -14.68 1.64
C LYS A 173 3.77 -13.35 1.27
N THR A 174 4.30 -12.27 1.83
CA THR A 174 3.75 -10.93 1.68
C THR A 174 4.76 -9.95 1.13
N PHE A 175 4.33 -9.13 0.18
CA PHE A 175 5.11 -8.07 -0.42
C PHE A 175 4.36 -6.74 -0.24
N GLY A 176 5.06 -5.69 0.13
CA GLY A 176 4.51 -4.34 0.20
C GLY A 176 5.14 -3.45 -0.85
N LEU A 177 4.36 -2.59 -1.48
CA LEU A 177 4.84 -1.56 -2.39
C LEU A 177 4.65 -0.19 -1.74
N ALA A 178 5.73 0.57 -1.55
CA ALA A 178 5.63 1.97 -1.20
C ALA A 178 5.21 2.75 -2.46
N ASN A 179 3.92 3.03 -2.60
CA ASN A 179 3.32 3.59 -3.81
C ASN A 179 3.59 5.08 -4.04
N SER A 180 4.36 5.72 -3.15
CA SER A 180 4.86 7.10 -3.29
C SER A 180 6.06 7.31 -2.36
N TRP A 181 6.97 8.19 -2.77
CA TRP A 181 8.21 8.51 -2.04
C TRP A 181 7.98 9.17 -0.67
N ASP A 182 6.85 9.85 -0.48
CA ASP A 182 6.51 10.59 0.73
C ASP A 182 5.74 9.79 1.80
N LYS A 183 5.31 8.57 1.48
CA LYS A 183 4.40 7.81 2.36
C LYS A 183 5.05 7.38 3.67
N ILE A 184 6.31 7.00 3.64
CA ILE A 184 7.02 6.52 4.83
C ILE A 184 7.18 7.63 5.85
N THR A 185 7.60 8.81 5.42
CA THR A 185 7.86 9.95 6.32
C THR A 185 6.65 10.80 6.62
N GLY A 186 5.65 10.81 5.74
CA GLY A 186 4.52 11.73 5.81
C GLY A 186 3.19 11.12 6.28
N ARG A 187 3.07 9.78 6.37
CA ARG A 187 1.77 9.18 6.66
C ARG A 187 1.65 8.63 8.09
N CYS A 188 2.09 7.43 8.33
CA CYS A 188 1.96 6.75 9.63
C CYS A 188 2.88 5.52 9.70
N ALA A 189 3.04 4.95 10.88
CA ALA A 189 3.72 3.66 11.05
C ALA A 189 2.93 2.53 10.37
N LEU A 190 3.64 1.54 9.82
CA LEU A 190 3.02 0.31 9.33
C LEU A 190 2.50 -0.52 10.50
N ARG A 191 1.24 -0.93 10.41
CA ARG A 191 0.58 -1.82 11.38
C ARG A 191 1.08 -3.26 11.26
N VAL A 192 1.42 -3.67 10.03
CA VAL A 192 2.00 -4.98 9.72
C VAL A 192 3.17 -4.77 8.77
N LEU A 193 4.30 -5.40 9.06
CA LEU A 193 5.41 -5.43 8.10
C LEU A 193 5.19 -6.59 7.12
N PRO A 194 5.13 -6.35 5.82
CA PRO A 194 5.23 -7.43 4.83
C PRO A 194 6.60 -8.12 4.93
N ASP A 195 6.77 -9.29 4.32
CA ASP A 195 8.05 -10.00 4.34
C ASP A 195 9.12 -9.29 3.51
N LYS A 196 8.71 -8.64 2.43
CA LYS A 196 9.57 -7.80 1.59
C LYS A 196 8.87 -6.48 1.30
N LEU A 197 9.66 -5.41 1.20
CA LEU A 197 9.19 -4.07 0.84
C LEU A 197 9.86 -3.61 -0.45
N ILE A 198 9.07 -3.17 -1.42
CA ILE A 198 9.55 -2.56 -2.65
C ILE A 198 9.43 -1.05 -2.52
N VAL A 199 10.52 -0.34 -2.77
CA VAL A 199 10.61 1.12 -2.66
C VAL A 199 11.18 1.74 -3.93
N TYR A 200 10.99 3.05 -4.10
CA TYR A 200 11.37 3.75 -5.31
C TYR A 200 12.88 3.97 -5.48
N ASN A 201 13.58 4.28 -4.39
CA ASN A 201 15.01 4.62 -4.41
C ASN A 201 15.66 4.38 -3.03
N ASP A 202 16.97 4.59 -2.95
CA ASP A 202 17.75 4.38 -1.74
C ASP A 202 17.39 5.37 -0.61
N LEU A 203 16.88 6.56 -0.94
CA LEU A 203 16.40 7.51 0.06
C LEU A 203 15.17 6.95 0.79
N VAL A 204 14.19 6.47 0.02
CA VAL A 204 12.99 5.82 0.57
C VAL A 204 13.34 4.52 1.30
N LYS A 205 14.37 3.78 0.83
CA LYS A 205 14.92 2.62 1.54
C LYS A 205 15.46 3.02 2.91
N LYS A 206 16.25 4.10 2.99
CA LYS A 206 16.76 4.62 4.25
C LYS A 206 15.61 5.02 5.18
N ASP A 207 14.61 5.72 4.68
CA ASP A 207 13.44 6.10 5.46
C ASP A 207 12.68 4.86 6.00
N ALA A 208 12.58 3.79 5.23
CA ALA A 208 11.95 2.55 5.66
C ALA A 208 12.69 1.88 6.83
N ILE A 209 14.01 1.94 6.82
CA ILE A 209 14.85 1.43 7.92
C ILE A 209 14.66 2.30 9.16
N ASP A 210 14.78 3.61 9.02
CA ASP A 210 14.83 4.57 10.13
C ASP A 210 13.46 4.76 10.82
N TYR A 211 12.39 4.86 10.04
CA TYR A 211 11.07 5.22 10.55
C TYR A 211 10.05 4.07 10.64
N VAL A 212 10.24 3.01 9.85
CA VAL A 212 9.30 1.87 9.82
C VAL A 212 9.90 0.62 10.45
N ASP A 213 11.19 0.63 10.80
CA ASP A 213 11.96 -0.50 11.36
C ASP A 213 12.09 -1.68 10.40
N PHE A 214 12.07 -1.42 9.09
CA PHE A 214 12.16 -2.49 8.10
C PHE A 214 13.60 -3.03 8.04
N PRO A 215 13.82 -4.37 8.02
CA PRO A 215 15.17 -4.92 7.89
C PRO A 215 15.77 -4.57 6.53
N ASN A 216 17.03 -4.13 6.52
CA ASN A 216 17.70 -3.68 5.29
C ASN A 216 17.73 -4.75 4.17
N GLY A 217 17.93 -6.03 4.53
CA GLY A 217 17.97 -7.15 3.58
C GLY A 217 16.61 -7.54 3.00
N ASP A 218 15.51 -6.96 3.52
CA ASP A 218 14.15 -7.23 3.08
C ASP A 218 13.54 -6.09 2.24
N ILE A 219 14.36 -5.08 1.88
CA ILE A 219 13.94 -3.95 1.05
C ILE A 219 14.58 -4.05 -0.33
N PHE A 220 13.75 -4.03 -1.35
CA PHE A 220 14.15 -3.99 -2.76
C PHE A 220 13.91 -2.58 -3.33
N VAL A 221 14.92 -2.03 -3.99
CA VAL A 221 14.80 -0.75 -4.72
C VAL A 221 14.39 -1.06 -6.16
N GLY A 222 13.12 -0.81 -6.49
CA GLY A 222 12.50 -1.19 -7.76
C GLY A 222 12.28 -0.04 -8.75
N GLY A 223 12.62 1.20 -8.37
CA GLY A 223 12.30 2.36 -9.21
C GLY A 223 10.83 2.77 -9.12
N VAL A 224 10.39 3.60 -10.06
CA VAL A 224 9.04 4.14 -10.14
C VAL A 224 8.34 3.57 -11.38
N PRO A 225 7.55 2.49 -11.26
CA PRO A 225 7.06 1.72 -12.41
C PRO A 225 6.29 2.54 -13.45
N HIS A 226 5.49 3.53 -13.00
CA HIS A 226 4.69 4.31 -13.95
C HIS A 226 5.50 5.27 -14.84
N TYR A 227 6.80 5.48 -14.55
CA TYR A 227 7.66 6.26 -15.45
C TYR A 227 8.21 5.44 -16.61
N ASP A 228 8.14 4.12 -16.57
CA ASP A 228 8.57 3.24 -17.67
C ASP A 228 7.84 3.56 -18.97
N GLN A 229 6.58 4.01 -18.88
CA GLN A 229 5.80 4.46 -20.04
C GLN A 229 6.47 5.63 -20.79
N HIS A 230 7.14 6.54 -20.08
CA HIS A 230 7.81 7.69 -20.70
C HIS A 230 9.12 7.34 -21.38
N ILE A 231 9.67 6.17 -21.05
CA ILE A 231 10.90 5.64 -21.68
C ILE A 231 10.54 4.82 -22.92
N ASN A 232 9.50 4.00 -22.81
CA ASN A 232 9.15 2.96 -23.79
C ASN A 232 8.12 3.39 -24.84
N GLN A 233 7.44 4.53 -24.66
CA GLN A 233 6.46 5.03 -25.62
C GLN A 233 7.08 6.02 -26.60
N PRO A 234 6.63 6.03 -27.88
CA PRO A 234 7.05 7.05 -28.86
C PRO A 234 6.65 8.43 -28.32
N LYS A 235 7.61 9.35 -28.34
CA LYS A 235 7.37 10.75 -27.93
C LYS A 235 6.64 11.46 -29.06
N LEU A 236 5.58 12.17 -28.74
CA LEU A 236 4.96 13.09 -29.65
C LEU A 236 5.96 14.17 -30.07
N SER A 237 5.99 14.54 -31.36
CA SER A 237 6.72 15.74 -31.79
C SER A 237 6.09 17.00 -31.16
N ARG A 238 6.85 18.10 -31.09
CA ARG A 238 6.31 19.36 -30.55
C ARG A 238 5.09 19.81 -31.36
N SER A 239 5.13 19.73 -32.67
CA SER A 239 4.00 20.09 -33.53
C SER A 239 2.77 19.21 -33.28
N SER A 240 2.94 17.88 -33.30
CA SER A 240 1.81 16.96 -33.00
C SER A 240 1.22 17.17 -31.58
N PHE A 241 2.05 17.53 -30.61
CA PHE A 241 1.56 17.85 -29.28
C PHE A 241 0.76 19.16 -29.27
N LEU A 242 1.27 20.22 -29.94
CA LEU A 242 0.59 21.50 -30.03
C LEU A 242 -0.75 21.38 -30.77
N GLU A 243 -0.79 20.67 -31.88
CA GLU A 243 -2.03 20.35 -32.61
C GLU A 243 -3.03 19.64 -31.71
N HIS A 244 -2.57 18.63 -30.92
CA HIS A 244 -3.45 17.86 -30.02
C HIS A 244 -4.09 18.70 -28.92
N ILE A 245 -3.40 19.73 -28.42
CA ILE A 245 -3.93 20.64 -27.38
C ILE A 245 -4.58 21.90 -27.95
N GLY A 246 -4.70 22.02 -29.28
CA GLY A 246 -5.24 23.21 -29.95
C GLY A 246 -4.30 24.43 -29.93
N GLY A 247 -3.00 24.20 -29.73
CA GLY A 247 -1.97 25.24 -29.80
C GLY A 247 -1.45 25.44 -31.22
N ASP A 248 -0.74 26.54 -31.42
CA ASP A 248 -0.07 26.86 -32.71
C ASP A 248 1.25 26.08 -32.80
N PRO A 249 1.48 25.29 -33.87
CA PRO A 249 2.65 24.42 -34.04
C PRO A 249 3.99 25.13 -34.11
#